data_023f84cda1656b610a6f5df0934fa023
#
_entry.id   023f84cda1656b610a6f5df0934fa023
#
_cell.length_a   1.000
_cell.length_b   1.000
_cell.length_c   1.000
_cell.angle_alpha   90.00
_cell.angle_beta   90.00
_cell.angle_gamma   90.00
#
_symmetry.space_group_name_H-M   'P 1'
#
loop_
_entity.id
_entity.type
_entity.pdbx_description
1 polymer ?
#
loop_
_entity_poly.entity_id
_entity_poly.type
_entity_poly.pdbx_seq_one_letter_code
_entity_poly.pdbx_strand_id
1 'polypeptide(L)'
;MTSGTLYLIPAPLGEGDLAWMLPVGVQQCLASLDRFIVEHPKTARHFLKQIGGVQPLQAIALEVLNEHTRAAELEALLAPLLAGNDVGLLSEAGCPGVADPGASLVRLAHQRHIRVVPLVGPSSILLALMASGLNGQRFCFHGYLPVEQATRNQKIAQLEKASIMADETQIFIETPYRNQRLLEALMQQCRPDTDLCVACHLTLADEYVVTRTIGEWR
;
A
#
# COMPACT_ATOMS: atom_id res chain seq x y z
N MET A 1 6.84 -31.89 -9.29
CA MET A 1 6.38 -31.36 -7.99
C MET A 1 5.61 -30.08 -8.31
N THR A 2 4.47 -29.87 -7.70
CA THR A 2 3.71 -28.61 -7.83
C THR A 2 4.42 -27.54 -7.03
N SER A 3 4.61 -26.35 -7.61
CA SER A 3 5.11 -25.18 -6.88
C SER A 3 4.15 -24.77 -5.77
N GLY A 4 4.65 -24.11 -4.73
CA GLY A 4 3.85 -23.47 -3.71
C GLY A 4 3.13 -22.22 -4.24
N THR A 5 2.38 -21.55 -3.37
CA THR A 5 1.59 -20.34 -3.67
C THR A 5 2.22 -19.11 -3.03
N LEU A 6 2.35 -18.03 -3.80
CA LEU A 6 2.71 -16.70 -3.27
C LEU A 6 1.42 -15.96 -2.90
N TYR A 7 1.19 -15.77 -1.60
CA TYR A 7 0.08 -14.98 -1.09
C TYR A 7 0.49 -13.52 -0.91
N LEU A 8 -0.22 -12.60 -1.56
CA LEU A 8 -0.03 -11.17 -1.37
C LEU A 8 -0.95 -10.73 -0.22
N ILE A 9 -0.37 -10.39 0.90
CA ILE A 9 -1.09 -10.23 2.16
C ILE A 9 -1.10 -8.75 2.56
N PRO A 10 -2.26 -8.08 2.54
CA PRO A 10 -2.38 -6.72 3.03
C PRO A 10 -2.11 -6.64 4.53
N ALA A 11 -1.43 -5.57 4.94
CA ALA A 11 -1.22 -5.21 6.33
C ALA A 11 -2.22 -4.12 6.77
N PRO A 12 -2.52 -4.01 8.07
CA PRO A 12 -3.30 -2.89 8.63
C PRO A 12 -2.68 -1.54 8.28
N LEU A 13 -3.50 -0.50 8.17
CA LEU A 13 -3.03 0.87 7.91
C LEU A 13 -2.50 1.58 9.16
N GLY A 14 -2.67 0.96 10.33
CA GLY A 14 -2.21 1.43 11.62
C GLY A 14 -2.60 0.47 12.75
N GLU A 15 -2.32 0.85 13.99
CA GLU A 15 -2.67 0.04 15.17
C GLU A 15 -4.18 0.11 15.43
N GLY A 16 -4.84 -1.05 15.51
CA GLY A 16 -6.28 -1.13 15.72
C GLY A 16 -6.79 -2.58 15.75
N ASP A 17 -8.12 -2.73 15.72
CA ASP A 17 -8.76 -4.04 15.72
C ASP A 17 -8.59 -4.74 14.37
N LEU A 18 -7.86 -5.85 14.37
CA LEU A 18 -7.63 -6.66 13.18
C LEU A 18 -8.92 -7.24 12.60
N ALA A 19 -9.92 -7.54 13.42
CA ALA A 19 -11.20 -8.04 12.96
C ALA A 19 -11.97 -7.01 12.11
N TRP A 20 -11.74 -5.73 12.36
CA TRP A 20 -12.27 -4.62 11.55
C TRP A 20 -11.55 -4.47 10.21
N MET A 21 -10.23 -4.71 10.18
CA MET A 21 -9.38 -4.42 9.01
C MET A 21 -9.14 -5.62 8.10
N LEU A 22 -9.08 -6.83 8.65
CA LEU A 22 -8.75 -8.05 7.91
C LEU A 22 -9.83 -9.11 8.05
N PRO A 23 -10.38 -9.63 6.93
CA PRO A 23 -11.29 -10.76 6.96
C PRO A 23 -10.72 -11.98 7.69
N VAL A 24 -11.58 -12.74 8.37
CA VAL A 24 -11.18 -13.95 9.12
C VAL A 24 -10.41 -14.94 8.23
N GLY A 25 -10.80 -15.13 6.97
CA GLY A 25 -10.09 -16.01 6.04
C GLY A 25 -8.67 -15.56 5.75
N VAL A 26 -8.40 -14.25 5.75
CA VAL A 26 -7.03 -13.70 5.60
C VAL A 26 -6.21 -13.96 6.85
N GLN A 27 -6.79 -13.76 8.05
CA GLN A 27 -6.12 -14.07 9.31
C GLN A 27 -5.80 -15.56 9.42
N GLN A 28 -6.71 -16.45 9.00
CA GLN A 28 -6.49 -17.89 8.95
C GLN A 28 -5.38 -18.29 7.97
N CYS A 29 -5.34 -17.68 6.79
CA CYS A 29 -4.26 -17.89 5.83
C CYS A 29 -2.91 -17.47 6.43
N LEU A 30 -2.82 -16.27 7.03
CA LEU A 30 -1.62 -15.80 7.74
C LEU A 30 -1.16 -16.79 8.83
N ALA A 31 -2.10 -17.26 9.66
CA ALA A 31 -1.80 -18.18 10.74
C ALA A 31 -1.29 -19.54 10.28
N SER A 32 -1.59 -19.96 9.04
CA SER A 32 -1.17 -21.23 8.47
C SER A 32 0.22 -21.21 7.82
N LEU A 33 0.78 -20.01 7.55
CA LEU A 33 2.06 -19.86 6.88
C LEU A 33 3.22 -19.81 7.89
N ASP A 34 4.36 -20.36 7.47
CA ASP A 34 5.62 -20.35 8.24
C ASP A 34 6.75 -19.57 7.53
N ARG A 35 6.48 -19.02 6.34
CA ARG A 35 7.47 -18.28 5.53
C ARG A 35 6.88 -16.98 5.00
N PHE A 36 7.62 -15.90 5.19
CA PHE A 36 7.19 -14.60 4.70
C PHE A 36 8.35 -13.82 4.08
N ILE A 37 8.02 -13.07 3.04
CA ILE A 37 8.86 -12.04 2.46
C ILE A 37 8.32 -10.70 2.96
N VAL A 38 9.18 -9.89 3.57
CA VAL A 38 8.80 -8.68 4.32
C VAL A 38 9.77 -7.55 4.04
N GLU A 39 9.34 -6.31 4.22
CA GLU A 39 10.24 -5.15 4.11
C GLU A 39 11.10 -5.02 5.38
N HIS A 40 10.46 -5.05 6.56
CA HIS A 40 11.13 -4.95 7.86
C HIS A 40 10.73 -6.10 8.79
N PRO A 41 11.65 -7.01 9.11
CA PRO A 41 11.35 -8.18 9.95
C PRO A 41 10.81 -7.85 11.35
N LYS A 42 11.17 -6.69 11.91
CA LYS A 42 10.69 -6.27 13.24
C LYS A 42 9.19 -5.96 13.22
N THR A 43 8.75 -5.16 12.25
CA THR A 43 7.34 -4.78 12.07
C THR A 43 6.50 -6.00 11.74
N ALA A 44 6.99 -6.83 10.81
CA ALA A 44 6.32 -8.07 10.42
C ALA A 44 6.12 -9.02 11.62
N ARG A 45 7.15 -9.22 12.48
CA ARG A 45 7.00 -10.03 13.70
C ARG A 45 5.97 -9.45 14.66
N HIS A 46 5.90 -8.13 14.80
CA HIS A 46 4.88 -7.49 15.64
C HIS A 46 3.47 -7.81 15.12
N PHE A 47 3.24 -7.63 13.83
CA PHE A 47 1.96 -7.94 13.20
C PHE A 47 1.61 -9.45 13.29
N LEU A 48 2.52 -10.34 12.94
CA LEU A 48 2.32 -11.80 13.03
C LEU A 48 2.02 -12.27 14.46
N LYS A 49 2.57 -11.59 15.48
CA LYS A 49 2.24 -11.85 16.88
C LYS A 49 0.80 -11.52 17.21
N GLN A 50 0.23 -10.46 16.64
CA GLN A 50 -1.17 -10.07 16.86
C GLN A 50 -2.15 -11.06 16.21
N ILE A 51 -1.79 -11.60 15.05
CA ILE A 51 -2.59 -12.62 14.35
C ILE A 51 -2.65 -13.91 15.19
N GLY A 52 -1.54 -14.28 15.84
CA GLY A 52 -1.40 -15.61 16.41
C GLY A 52 -1.31 -16.68 15.32
N GLY A 53 -0.39 -17.59 15.42
CA GLY A 53 -0.18 -18.61 14.39
C GLY A 53 -0.07 -20.01 14.95
N VAL A 54 -0.07 -21.02 14.05
CA VAL A 54 0.16 -22.41 14.42
C VAL A 54 1.63 -22.61 14.87
N GLN A 55 2.54 -21.79 14.32
CA GLN A 55 3.97 -21.90 14.59
C GLN A 55 4.44 -20.82 15.59
N PRO A 56 5.40 -21.16 16.48
CA PRO A 56 6.08 -20.14 17.28
C PRO A 56 6.78 -19.11 16.39
N LEU A 57 6.74 -17.83 16.76
CA LEU A 57 7.36 -16.74 15.98
C LEU A 57 8.84 -16.98 15.64
N GLN A 58 9.56 -17.73 16.47
CA GLN A 58 10.98 -18.07 16.27
C GLN A 58 11.16 -19.09 15.12
N ALA A 59 10.14 -19.88 14.81
CA ALA A 59 10.16 -20.86 13.72
C ALA A 59 9.75 -20.27 12.37
N ILE A 60 9.21 -19.03 12.36
CA ILE A 60 8.80 -18.36 11.13
C ILE A 60 10.04 -17.82 10.40
N ALA A 61 10.21 -18.24 9.14
CA ALA A 61 11.25 -17.74 8.25
C ALA A 61 10.83 -16.38 7.68
N LEU A 62 11.68 -15.36 7.85
CA LEU A 62 11.48 -14.02 7.29
C LEU A 62 12.63 -13.69 6.35
N GLU A 63 12.31 -13.47 5.08
CA GLU A 63 13.22 -12.99 4.05
C GLU A 63 12.94 -11.51 3.75
N VAL A 64 13.98 -10.74 3.44
CA VAL A 64 13.83 -9.29 3.23
C VAL A 64 13.70 -8.96 1.75
N LEU A 65 12.70 -8.15 1.41
CA LEU A 65 12.50 -7.53 0.11
C LEU A 65 12.26 -6.02 0.31
N ASN A 66 13.21 -5.21 -0.11
CA ASN A 66 13.10 -3.75 -0.03
C ASN A 66 13.61 -3.09 -1.33
N GLU A 67 13.64 -1.76 -1.37
CA GLU A 67 14.08 -0.98 -2.53
C GLU A 67 15.55 -1.24 -2.94
N HIS A 68 16.38 -1.78 -2.05
CA HIS A 68 17.79 -2.10 -2.31
C HIS A 68 17.99 -3.54 -2.79
N THR A 69 16.95 -4.38 -2.78
CA THR A 69 17.02 -5.78 -3.21
C THR A 69 17.35 -5.87 -4.70
N ARG A 70 18.45 -6.54 -5.04
CA ARG A 70 18.93 -6.67 -6.43
C ARG A 70 18.18 -7.79 -7.16
N ALA A 71 18.13 -7.70 -8.48
CA ALA A 71 17.45 -8.69 -9.33
C ALA A 71 17.90 -10.15 -9.07
N ALA A 72 19.21 -10.38 -8.81
CA ALA A 72 19.73 -11.71 -8.49
C ALA A 72 19.20 -12.26 -7.15
N GLU A 73 18.86 -11.40 -6.21
CA GLU A 73 18.32 -11.79 -4.89
C GLU A 73 16.84 -12.18 -4.99
N LEU A 74 16.09 -11.62 -5.97
CA LEU A 74 14.70 -11.99 -6.20
C LEU A 74 14.53 -13.48 -6.56
N GLU A 75 15.46 -14.07 -7.31
CA GLU A 75 15.44 -15.50 -7.64
C GLU A 75 15.60 -16.36 -6.37
N ALA A 76 16.44 -15.93 -5.43
CA ALA A 76 16.62 -16.64 -4.16
C ALA A 76 15.34 -16.61 -3.31
N LEU A 77 14.58 -15.49 -3.34
CA LEU A 77 13.30 -15.36 -2.64
C LEU A 77 12.22 -16.31 -3.19
N LEU A 78 12.32 -16.75 -4.45
CA LEU A 78 11.41 -17.73 -5.05
C LEU A 78 11.78 -19.18 -4.75
N ALA A 79 12.97 -19.47 -4.24
CA ALA A 79 13.43 -20.84 -4.02
C ALA A 79 12.48 -21.68 -3.15
N PRO A 80 11.91 -21.19 -2.03
CA PRO A 80 10.92 -21.93 -1.25
C PRO A 80 9.66 -22.28 -2.05
N LEU A 81 9.15 -21.32 -2.85
CA LEU A 81 7.98 -21.53 -3.70
C LEU A 81 8.23 -22.62 -4.75
N LEU A 82 9.41 -22.60 -5.38
CA LEU A 82 9.80 -23.62 -6.36
C LEU A 82 9.99 -25.02 -5.71
N ALA A 83 10.31 -25.05 -4.42
CA ALA A 83 10.38 -26.27 -3.62
C ALA A 83 9.01 -26.77 -3.12
N GLY A 84 7.90 -26.09 -3.45
CA GLY A 84 6.53 -26.46 -3.09
C GLY A 84 6.01 -25.86 -1.79
N ASN A 85 6.74 -24.91 -1.17
CA ASN A 85 6.27 -24.25 0.05
C ASN A 85 5.45 -23.01 -0.30
N ASP A 86 4.40 -22.76 0.46
CA ASP A 86 3.64 -21.50 0.40
C ASP A 86 4.40 -20.37 1.09
N VAL A 87 4.32 -19.16 0.54
CA VAL A 87 5.00 -17.98 1.07
C VAL A 87 4.06 -16.78 1.07
N GLY A 88 4.04 -16.01 2.16
CA GLY A 88 3.36 -14.73 2.25
C GLY A 88 4.27 -13.56 1.89
N LEU A 89 3.82 -12.65 1.03
CA LEU A 89 4.43 -11.34 0.83
C LEU A 89 3.65 -10.32 1.65
N LEU A 90 4.29 -9.68 2.63
CA LEU A 90 3.72 -8.66 3.52
C LEU A 90 4.27 -7.27 3.19
N SER A 91 3.39 -6.28 3.13
CA SER A 91 3.75 -4.85 3.14
C SER A 91 3.82 -4.30 4.57
N GLU A 92 4.38 -3.11 4.72
CA GLU A 92 4.38 -2.39 6.01
C GLU A 92 2.98 -1.86 6.36
N ALA A 93 2.22 -1.41 5.34
CA ALA A 93 0.82 -0.98 5.48
C ALA A 93 0.08 -1.11 4.15
N GLY A 94 -1.18 -1.55 4.16
CA GLY A 94 -1.97 -1.68 2.94
C GLY A 94 -1.55 -2.87 2.06
N CYS A 95 -1.60 -2.70 0.75
CA CYS A 95 -1.47 -3.79 -0.22
C CYS A 95 -0.05 -3.96 -0.74
N PRO A 96 0.56 -5.18 -0.68
CA PRO A 96 1.88 -5.44 -1.24
C PRO A 96 1.96 -5.10 -2.73
N GLY A 97 3.08 -4.50 -3.14
CA GLY A 97 3.33 -4.12 -4.54
C GLY A 97 2.57 -2.88 -5.02
N VAL A 98 1.81 -2.21 -4.14
CA VAL A 98 1.12 -0.94 -4.43
C VAL A 98 1.77 0.16 -3.59
N ALA A 99 2.56 1.01 -4.22
CA ALA A 99 3.46 1.99 -3.57
C ALA A 99 4.53 1.37 -2.65
N ASP A 100 4.65 0.05 -2.64
CA ASP A 100 5.54 -0.75 -1.82
C ASP A 100 6.37 -1.72 -2.69
N PRO A 101 7.48 -2.27 -2.17
CA PRO A 101 8.21 -3.34 -2.83
C PRO A 101 7.33 -4.57 -3.10
N GLY A 102 7.63 -5.32 -4.18
CA GLY A 102 6.96 -6.59 -4.47
C GLY A 102 6.58 -6.80 -5.94
N ALA A 103 6.30 -5.74 -6.70
CA ALA A 103 5.88 -5.87 -8.10
C ALA A 103 6.86 -6.71 -8.96
N SER A 104 8.17 -6.53 -8.77
CA SER A 104 9.19 -7.30 -9.47
C SER A 104 9.20 -8.77 -9.08
N LEU A 105 8.99 -9.08 -7.80
CA LEU A 105 8.87 -10.46 -7.31
C LEU A 105 7.62 -11.14 -7.86
N VAL A 106 6.48 -10.45 -7.86
CA VAL A 106 5.22 -10.95 -8.44
C VAL A 106 5.38 -11.23 -9.92
N ARG A 107 6.00 -10.31 -10.66
CA ARG A 107 6.30 -10.51 -12.09
C ARG A 107 7.16 -11.74 -12.32
N LEU A 108 8.20 -11.93 -11.51
CA LEU A 108 9.09 -13.09 -11.60
C LEU A 108 8.36 -14.39 -11.23
N ALA A 109 7.49 -14.37 -10.22
CA ALA A 109 6.65 -15.52 -9.86
C ALA A 109 5.76 -15.95 -11.04
N HIS A 110 5.12 -15.01 -11.75
CA HIS A 110 4.36 -15.31 -12.97
C HIS A 110 5.25 -15.92 -14.07
N GLN A 111 6.46 -15.40 -14.30
CA GLN A 111 7.41 -15.96 -15.26
C GLN A 111 7.83 -17.39 -14.93
N ARG A 112 7.84 -17.75 -13.66
CA ARG A 112 8.14 -19.11 -13.14
C ARG A 112 6.91 -20.00 -12.98
N HIS A 113 5.73 -19.54 -13.46
CA HIS A 113 4.45 -20.25 -13.35
C HIS A 113 4.06 -20.58 -11.90
N ILE A 114 4.49 -19.75 -10.95
CA ILE A 114 4.09 -19.84 -9.55
C ILE A 114 2.71 -19.20 -9.40
N ARG A 115 1.81 -19.87 -8.69
CA ARG A 115 0.50 -19.32 -8.37
C ARG A 115 0.63 -18.10 -7.46
N VAL A 116 0.01 -16.99 -7.85
CA VAL A 116 -0.06 -15.76 -7.05
C VAL A 116 -1.51 -15.54 -6.63
N VAL A 117 -1.72 -15.32 -5.34
CA VAL A 117 -3.06 -15.13 -4.75
C VAL A 117 -3.09 -13.81 -3.97
N PRO A 118 -3.73 -12.76 -4.49
CA PRO A 118 -3.97 -11.54 -3.72
C PRO A 118 -5.04 -11.80 -2.66
N LEU A 119 -4.78 -11.40 -1.43
CA LEU A 119 -5.76 -11.48 -0.34
C LEU A 119 -6.46 -10.14 -0.15
N VAL A 120 -7.70 -10.21 0.35
CA VAL A 120 -8.53 -9.02 0.62
C VAL A 120 -8.03 -8.29 1.86
N GLY A 121 -7.89 -6.97 1.78
CA GLY A 121 -7.50 -6.15 2.92
C GLY A 121 -7.55 -4.66 2.63
N PRO A 122 -7.16 -3.81 3.59
CA PRO A 122 -7.28 -2.37 3.46
C PRO A 122 -6.30 -1.80 2.42
N SER A 123 -6.75 -0.76 1.72
CA SER A 123 -5.94 0.07 0.85
C SER A 123 -6.28 1.54 1.10
N SER A 124 -5.33 2.32 1.58
CA SER A 124 -5.55 3.76 1.83
C SER A 124 -5.98 4.50 0.57
N ILE A 125 -5.47 4.09 -0.59
CA ILE A 125 -5.78 4.69 -1.89
C ILE A 125 -7.27 4.51 -2.22
N LEU A 126 -7.78 3.27 -2.13
CA LEU A 126 -9.18 2.97 -2.44
C LEU A 126 -10.13 3.49 -1.38
N LEU A 127 -9.77 3.41 -0.10
CA LEU A 127 -10.59 3.94 0.99
C LEU A 127 -10.73 5.46 0.89
N ALA A 128 -9.65 6.17 0.60
CA ALA A 128 -9.69 7.61 0.36
C ALA A 128 -10.57 7.96 -0.83
N LEU A 129 -10.43 7.24 -1.96
CA LEU A 129 -11.24 7.46 -3.15
C LEU A 129 -12.73 7.21 -2.87
N MET A 130 -13.07 6.08 -2.20
CA MET A 130 -14.45 5.75 -1.82
C MET A 130 -15.12 6.84 -0.98
N ALA A 131 -14.37 7.39 -0.03
CA ALA A 131 -14.88 8.38 0.92
C ALA A 131 -14.83 9.83 0.40
N SER A 132 -14.11 10.09 -0.71
CA SER A 132 -13.88 11.43 -1.22
C SER A 132 -15.10 12.08 -1.87
N GLY A 133 -16.03 11.28 -2.43
CA GLY A 133 -17.11 11.79 -3.28
C GLY A 133 -16.67 12.26 -4.67
N LEU A 134 -15.38 12.06 -5.03
CA LEU A 134 -14.83 12.39 -6.34
C LEU A 134 -15.07 11.25 -7.36
N ASN A 135 -14.63 11.44 -8.62
CA ASN A 135 -14.83 10.46 -9.68
C ASN A 135 -14.08 9.15 -9.40
N GLY A 136 -14.82 8.08 -9.04
CA GLY A 136 -14.28 6.75 -8.78
C GLY A 136 -14.16 5.84 -10.01
N GLN A 137 -14.63 6.28 -11.19
CA GLN A 137 -14.50 5.50 -12.43
C GLN A 137 -13.24 5.84 -13.21
N ARG A 138 -12.78 7.07 -13.07
CA ARG A 138 -11.56 7.57 -13.72
C ARG A 138 -10.68 8.19 -12.67
N PHE A 139 -9.57 7.53 -12.36
CA PHE A 139 -8.59 8.02 -11.37
C PHE A 139 -7.18 7.57 -11.73
N CYS A 140 -6.21 8.35 -11.32
CA CYS A 140 -4.81 8.04 -11.49
C CYS A 140 -4.07 8.20 -10.17
N PHE A 141 -3.30 7.17 -9.78
CA PHE A 141 -2.44 7.20 -8.60
C PHE A 141 -1.01 7.56 -8.99
N HIS A 142 -0.43 8.56 -8.31
CA HIS A 142 0.87 9.14 -8.62
C HIS A 142 1.96 8.82 -7.59
N GLY A 143 1.64 8.05 -6.54
CA GLY A 143 2.59 7.84 -5.44
C GLY A 143 2.88 9.14 -4.69
N TYR A 144 4.16 9.37 -4.37
CA TYR A 144 4.62 10.60 -3.72
C TYR A 144 4.90 11.71 -4.73
N LEU A 145 4.50 12.94 -4.39
CA LEU A 145 4.87 14.11 -5.18
C LEU A 145 6.34 14.53 -4.92
N PRO A 146 6.98 15.25 -5.86
CA PRO A 146 8.36 15.67 -5.72
C PRO A 146 8.63 16.46 -4.43
N VAL A 147 9.76 16.20 -3.79
CA VAL A 147 10.18 16.87 -2.56
C VAL A 147 10.58 18.33 -2.84
N GLU A 148 11.28 18.56 -3.95
CA GLU A 148 11.75 19.88 -4.39
C GLU A 148 10.55 20.78 -4.74
N GLN A 149 10.50 22.00 -4.23
CA GLN A 149 9.35 22.89 -4.28
C GLN A 149 8.94 23.26 -5.71
N ALA A 150 9.89 23.62 -6.56
CA ALA A 150 9.56 24.06 -7.92
C ALA A 150 8.98 22.93 -8.75
N THR A 151 9.59 21.74 -8.68
CA THR A 151 9.14 20.52 -9.36
C THR A 151 7.78 20.04 -8.81
N ARG A 152 7.57 20.13 -7.50
CA ARG A 152 6.28 19.81 -6.86
C ARG A 152 5.17 20.75 -7.35
N ASN A 153 5.42 22.06 -7.36
CA ASN A 153 4.44 23.05 -7.82
C ASN A 153 4.08 22.83 -9.30
N GLN A 154 5.07 22.55 -10.14
CA GLN A 154 4.85 22.22 -11.54
C GLN A 154 4.00 20.93 -11.69
N LYS A 155 4.30 19.90 -10.88
CA LYS A 155 3.54 18.66 -10.89
C LYS A 155 2.09 18.87 -10.45
N ILE A 156 1.85 19.67 -9.40
CA ILE A 156 0.49 20.01 -8.93
C ILE A 156 -0.32 20.67 -10.05
N ALA A 157 0.26 21.67 -10.71
CA ALA A 157 -0.43 22.33 -11.84
C ALA A 157 -0.73 21.38 -13.01
N GLN A 158 0.18 20.43 -13.29
CA GLN A 158 -0.06 19.38 -14.30
C GLN A 158 -1.20 18.45 -13.90
N LEU A 159 -1.26 18.04 -12.62
CA LEU A 159 -2.31 17.14 -12.11
C LEU A 159 -3.67 17.82 -12.13
N GLU A 160 -3.77 19.07 -11.70
CA GLU A 160 -5.03 19.83 -11.78
C GLU A 160 -5.51 19.96 -13.23
N LYS A 161 -4.62 20.32 -14.16
CA LYS A 161 -4.98 20.37 -15.59
C LYS A 161 -5.46 19.04 -16.11
N ALA A 162 -4.79 17.93 -15.76
CA ALA A 162 -5.18 16.57 -16.18
C ALA A 162 -6.56 16.21 -15.60
N SER A 163 -6.80 16.52 -14.31
CA SER A 163 -8.09 16.31 -13.65
C SER A 163 -9.24 16.99 -14.41
N ILE A 164 -9.08 18.27 -14.71
CA ILE A 164 -10.10 19.06 -15.41
C ILE A 164 -10.33 18.53 -16.84
N MET A 165 -9.25 18.27 -17.59
CA MET A 165 -9.36 17.85 -19.01
C MET A 165 -9.95 16.46 -19.19
N ALA A 166 -9.65 15.55 -18.28
CA ALA A 166 -10.04 14.16 -18.39
C ALA A 166 -11.24 13.77 -17.50
N ASP A 167 -11.74 14.67 -16.66
CA ASP A 167 -12.69 14.37 -15.59
C ASP A 167 -12.21 13.18 -14.76
N GLU A 168 -10.98 13.30 -14.21
CA GLU A 168 -10.26 12.21 -13.58
C GLU A 168 -9.74 12.61 -12.19
N THR A 169 -9.97 11.78 -11.18
CA THR A 169 -9.42 12.00 -9.83
C THR A 169 -7.92 11.70 -9.81
N GLN A 170 -7.14 12.68 -9.36
CA GLN A 170 -5.69 12.53 -9.17
C GLN A 170 -5.41 12.17 -7.71
N ILE A 171 -4.83 10.99 -7.47
CA ILE A 171 -4.54 10.48 -6.13
C ILE A 171 -3.03 10.49 -5.89
N PHE A 172 -2.61 10.97 -4.73
CA PHE A 172 -1.21 10.92 -4.28
C PHE A 172 -1.16 10.72 -2.76
N ILE A 173 -0.04 10.26 -2.27
CA ILE A 173 0.20 10.03 -0.84
C ILE A 173 1.32 10.94 -0.35
N GLU A 174 1.31 11.21 0.96
CA GLU A 174 2.37 11.97 1.60
C GLU A 174 2.68 11.45 2.99
N THR A 175 3.89 11.72 3.47
CA THR A 175 4.33 11.36 4.81
C THR A 175 3.92 12.44 5.83
N PRO A 176 3.67 12.08 7.11
CA PRO A 176 3.16 13.02 8.11
C PRO A 176 4.00 14.29 8.26
N TYR A 177 5.34 14.18 8.20
CA TYR A 177 6.25 15.33 8.36
C TYR A 177 6.28 16.28 7.16
N ARG A 178 5.65 15.91 6.01
CA ARG A 178 5.57 16.74 4.80
C ARG A 178 4.15 17.23 4.51
N ASN A 179 3.13 16.72 5.20
CA ASN A 179 1.71 17.01 4.94
C ASN A 179 1.42 18.51 4.89
N GLN A 180 1.88 19.27 5.89
CA GLN A 180 1.62 20.70 5.99
C GLN A 180 2.15 21.46 4.75
N ARG A 181 3.39 21.16 4.35
CA ARG A 181 4.00 21.81 3.18
C ARG A 181 3.32 21.46 1.87
N LEU A 182 2.81 20.23 1.76
CA LEU A 182 2.07 19.80 0.58
C LEU A 182 0.71 20.50 0.52
N LEU A 183 -0.03 20.56 1.62
CA LEU A 183 -1.32 21.26 1.70
C LEU A 183 -1.18 22.73 1.34
N GLU A 184 -0.17 23.42 1.89
CA GLU A 184 0.15 24.82 1.55
C GLU A 184 0.44 24.99 0.05
N ALA A 185 1.20 24.07 -0.55
CA ALA A 185 1.50 24.11 -1.97
C ALA A 185 0.24 23.90 -2.83
N LEU A 186 -0.65 22.97 -2.45
CA LEU A 186 -1.94 22.76 -3.13
C LEU A 186 -2.83 24.01 -3.07
N MET A 187 -2.98 24.61 -1.87
CA MET A 187 -3.73 25.85 -1.71
C MET A 187 -3.18 27.00 -2.55
N GLN A 188 -1.85 27.08 -2.73
CA GLN A 188 -1.22 28.14 -3.52
C GLN A 188 -1.30 27.91 -5.04
N GLN A 189 -1.22 26.66 -5.50
CA GLN A 189 -1.10 26.34 -6.92
C GLN A 189 -2.42 26.06 -7.59
N CYS A 190 -3.39 25.46 -6.88
CA CYS A 190 -4.67 25.09 -7.45
C CYS A 190 -5.67 26.23 -7.46
N ARG A 191 -6.62 26.15 -8.38
CA ARG A 191 -7.75 27.07 -8.51
C ARG A 191 -8.66 27.00 -7.28
N PRO A 192 -9.34 28.10 -6.92
CA PRO A 192 -10.23 28.10 -5.75
C PRO A 192 -11.40 27.12 -5.83
N ASP A 193 -11.84 26.79 -7.04
CA ASP A 193 -12.96 25.88 -7.34
C ASP A 193 -12.54 24.41 -7.53
N THR A 194 -11.26 24.09 -7.39
CA THR A 194 -10.77 22.70 -7.43
C THR A 194 -11.11 22.00 -6.12
N ASP A 195 -11.77 20.83 -6.22
CA ASP A 195 -12.04 19.96 -5.07
C ASP A 195 -10.77 19.25 -4.59
N LEU A 196 -10.53 19.27 -3.30
CA LEU A 196 -9.45 18.56 -2.63
C LEU A 196 -10.02 17.71 -1.47
N CYS A 197 -9.83 16.41 -1.54
CA CYS A 197 -10.06 15.50 -0.42
C CYS A 197 -8.76 15.27 0.36
N VAL A 198 -8.80 15.45 1.66
CA VAL A 198 -7.76 15.03 2.60
C VAL A 198 -8.26 13.85 3.39
N ALA A 199 -7.57 12.72 3.30
CA ALA A 199 -7.87 11.49 4.01
C ALA A 199 -6.64 11.04 4.82
N CYS A 200 -6.80 10.86 6.11
CA CYS A 200 -5.73 10.36 6.99
C CYS A 200 -6.30 9.50 8.11
N HIS A 201 -5.43 8.70 8.72
CA HIS A 201 -5.78 7.75 9.79
C HIS A 201 -6.93 6.80 9.40
N LEU A 202 -7.02 6.47 8.11
CA LEU A 202 -8.07 5.59 7.58
C LEU A 202 -8.10 4.26 8.33
N THR A 203 -9.29 3.80 8.67
CA THR A 203 -9.59 2.61 9.50
C THR A 203 -9.29 2.76 10.99
N LEU A 204 -8.78 3.88 11.45
CA LEU A 204 -8.48 4.13 12.86
C LEU A 204 -9.58 4.97 13.54
N ALA A 205 -9.58 5.00 14.88
CA ALA A 205 -10.59 5.71 15.66
C ALA A 205 -10.60 7.24 15.43
N ASP A 206 -9.48 7.81 15.02
CA ASP A 206 -9.29 9.21 14.69
C ASP A 206 -9.23 9.46 13.16
N GLU A 207 -9.91 8.59 12.41
CA GLU A 207 -10.07 8.73 10.95
C GLU A 207 -10.61 10.13 10.60
N TYR A 208 -9.95 10.75 9.61
CA TYR A 208 -10.35 12.05 9.10
C TYR A 208 -10.42 12.01 7.58
N VAL A 209 -11.60 12.23 7.03
CA VAL A 209 -11.82 12.35 5.58
C VAL A 209 -12.69 13.55 5.32
N VAL A 210 -12.17 14.55 4.60
CA VAL A 210 -12.91 15.76 4.27
C VAL A 210 -12.59 16.20 2.86
N THR A 211 -13.63 16.44 2.07
CA THR A 211 -13.56 17.04 0.74
C THR A 211 -14.10 18.46 0.81
N ARG A 212 -13.31 19.42 0.32
CA ARG A 212 -13.66 20.84 0.19
C ARG A 212 -13.01 21.40 -1.07
N THR A 213 -13.55 22.48 -1.56
CA THR A 213 -12.84 23.30 -2.56
C THR A 213 -11.55 23.87 -1.98
N ILE A 214 -10.58 24.17 -2.82
CA ILE A 214 -9.33 24.86 -2.40
C ILE A 214 -9.65 26.20 -1.74
N GLY A 215 -10.70 26.89 -2.21
CA GLY A 215 -11.15 28.15 -1.59
C GLY A 215 -11.60 27.99 -0.14
N GLU A 216 -12.23 26.86 0.21
CA GLU A 216 -12.67 26.54 1.57
C GLU A 216 -11.54 25.98 2.47
N TRP A 217 -10.45 25.47 1.89
CA TRP A 217 -9.25 25.06 2.61
C TRP A 217 -8.33 26.24 2.99
N ARG A 218 -8.45 27.40 2.31
CA ARG A 218 -7.71 28.65 2.58
C ARG A 218 -8.26 29.39 3.78
#